data_2d81e8ab14e402370960184c933165a2
#
_entry.id   2d81e8ab14e402370960184c933165a2
#
_cell.length_a   1.000
_cell.length_b   1.000
_cell.length_c   1.000
_cell.angle_alpha   90.00
_cell.angle_beta   90.00
_cell.angle_gamma   90.00
#
_symmetry.space_group_name_H-M   'P 1'
#
loop_
_entity.id
_entity.type
_entity.pdbx_description
1 polymer ?
#
loop_
_entity_poly.entity_id
_entity_poly.type
_entity_poly.pdbx_seq_one_letter_code
_entity_poly.pdbx_strand_id
1 'polypeptide(L)'
;TSSYTYRCHAGLTESIAPIRMGNIVIGYLLFGHVFSYPTYDEGWAAIEELCTDYDVSLSKLKKACLKQPIVTDDYITSASHIMKAVASFLCMDRMVSLHQQELPVQIDGYIQAHFTEDIDAVSIAMHFHIGKTKLYEIAKQSYGIGIAEYIRQLRIEKAKKLLTEQNQLSLAEITCECGFNDYNYFITVFKHITGTPPKTYRQQFL
;
A
#
# COMPACT_ATOMS: atom_id res chain seq x y z
N THR A 1 1.21 -6.20 -1.36
CA THR A 1 2.32 -5.25 -1.67
C THR A 1 2.99 -5.70 -2.96
N SER A 2 2.82 -4.97 -4.06
CA SER A 2 3.51 -5.26 -5.32
C SER A 2 4.81 -4.47 -5.37
N SER A 3 5.92 -5.14 -5.70
CA SER A 3 7.14 -4.47 -6.15
C SER A 3 6.93 -3.95 -7.57
N TYR A 4 7.60 -2.86 -7.93
CA TYR A 4 7.58 -2.28 -9.25
C TYR A 4 9.01 -2.23 -9.80
N THR A 5 9.23 -2.81 -10.97
CA THR A 5 10.52 -2.83 -11.67
C THR A 5 10.44 -1.91 -12.88
N TYR A 6 11.44 -1.05 -13.06
CA TYR A 6 11.49 -0.07 -14.13
C TYR A 6 12.94 0.19 -14.58
N ARG A 7 13.10 0.84 -15.71
CA ARG A 7 14.39 1.41 -16.13
C ARG A 7 14.48 2.87 -15.71
N CYS A 8 15.57 3.22 -15.04
CA CYS A 8 15.82 4.60 -14.62
C CYS A 8 16.21 5.47 -15.83
N HIS A 9 16.31 6.78 -15.60
CA HIS A 9 16.68 7.76 -16.64
C HIS A 9 18.03 7.50 -17.31
N ALA A 10 18.93 6.77 -16.66
CA ALA A 10 20.22 6.36 -17.23
C ALA A 10 20.21 4.95 -17.86
N GLY A 11 19.05 4.32 -18.01
CA GLY A 11 18.90 3.02 -18.67
C GLY A 11 19.22 1.80 -17.81
N LEU A 12 19.52 1.97 -16.51
CA LEU A 12 19.73 0.84 -15.60
C LEU A 12 18.40 0.37 -14.98
N THR A 13 18.32 -0.91 -14.67
CA THR A 13 17.11 -1.49 -14.08
C THR A 13 17.10 -1.33 -12.57
N GLU A 14 15.96 -0.92 -12.05
CA GLU A 14 15.67 -0.73 -10.65
C GLU A 14 14.36 -1.38 -10.26
N SER A 15 14.28 -1.86 -9.02
CA SER A 15 13.04 -2.35 -8.42
C SER A 15 12.79 -1.66 -7.09
N ILE A 16 11.54 -1.28 -6.84
CA ILE A 16 11.11 -0.61 -5.62
C ILE A 16 9.97 -1.40 -4.99
N ALA A 17 10.03 -1.59 -3.67
CA ALA A 17 8.95 -2.20 -2.89
C ALA A 17 8.57 -1.27 -1.73
N PRO A 18 7.29 -0.91 -1.57
CA PRO A 18 6.86 -0.11 -0.45
C PRO A 18 6.86 -0.92 0.84
N ILE A 19 7.36 -0.31 1.91
CA ILE A 19 7.22 -0.78 3.30
C ILE A 19 5.93 -0.16 3.82
N ARG A 20 4.95 -0.99 4.18
CA ARG A 20 3.64 -0.52 4.62
C ARG A 20 3.35 -0.93 6.05
N MET A 21 2.80 0.01 6.82
CA MET A 21 2.22 -0.24 8.13
C MET A 21 0.72 0.08 8.03
N GLY A 22 -0.11 -0.95 8.03
CA GLY A 22 -1.52 -0.81 7.64
C GLY A 22 -1.63 -0.30 6.20
N ASN A 23 -2.40 0.76 6.01
CA ASN A 23 -2.57 1.40 4.70
C ASN A 23 -1.55 2.53 4.41
N ILE A 24 -0.67 2.84 5.36
CA ILE A 24 0.31 3.93 5.22
C ILE A 24 1.63 3.38 4.70
N VAL A 25 2.21 4.06 3.70
CA VAL A 25 3.57 3.78 3.22
C VAL A 25 4.53 4.56 4.11
N ILE A 26 5.39 3.84 4.84
CA ILE A 26 6.37 4.41 5.76
C ILE A 26 7.79 4.46 5.18
N GLY A 27 7.99 3.82 4.04
CA GLY A 27 9.28 3.82 3.37
C GLY A 27 9.29 2.94 2.14
N TYR A 28 10.46 2.84 1.53
CA TYR A 28 10.68 2.02 0.36
C TYR A 28 11.98 1.24 0.49
N LEU A 29 11.97 -0.02 0.04
CA LEU A 29 13.17 -0.75 -0.29
C LEU A 29 13.47 -0.57 -1.78
N LEU A 30 14.72 -0.29 -2.10
CA LEU A 30 15.19 -0.14 -3.46
C LEU A 30 16.30 -1.17 -3.72
N PHE A 31 16.18 -1.86 -4.82
CA PHE A 31 17.22 -2.70 -5.41
C PHE A 31 17.45 -2.20 -6.83
N GLY A 32 18.68 -1.88 -7.19
CA GLY A 32 18.81 -1.28 -8.50
C GLY A 32 20.22 -0.97 -8.96
N HIS A 33 20.25 -0.16 -10.01
CA HIS A 33 21.44 0.17 -10.80
C HIS A 33 22.07 -1.05 -11.44
N VAL A 34 21.24 -2.06 -11.83
CA VAL A 34 21.74 -3.28 -12.46
C VAL A 34 21.69 -3.17 -13.98
N PHE A 35 22.72 -3.73 -14.63
CA PHE A 35 22.81 -3.81 -16.07
C PHE A 35 22.06 -5.06 -16.55
N SER A 36 20.83 -4.86 -17.01
CA SER A 36 19.92 -5.93 -17.44
C SER A 36 19.60 -5.80 -18.92
N TYR A 37 20.54 -6.18 -19.75
CA TYR A 37 20.42 -6.22 -21.20
C TYR A 37 20.92 -7.58 -21.72
N PRO A 38 20.44 -8.03 -22.88
CA PRO A 38 20.89 -9.30 -23.45
C PRO A 38 22.40 -9.33 -23.75
N THR A 39 22.92 -8.19 -24.21
CA THR A 39 24.36 -8.02 -24.52
C THR A 39 24.88 -6.68 -24.02
N TYR A 40 26.21 -6.58 -23.90
CA TYR A 40 26.84 -5.29 -23.55
C TYR A 40 26.65 -4.22 -24.62
N ASP A 41 26.61 -4.62 -25.89
CA ASP A 41 26.48 -3.68 -27.00
C ASP A 41 25.09 -3.07 -27.06
N GLU A 42 24.04 -3.88 -26.90
CA GLU A 42 22.67 -3.40 -26.81
C GLU A 42 22.46 -2.48 -25.60
N GLY A 43 22.98 -2.89 -24.44
CA GLY A 43 22.88 -2.10 -23.22
C GLY A 43 23.64 -0.78 -23.31
N TRP A 44 24.82 -0.79 -23.90
CA TRP A 44 25.59 0.44 -24.09
C TRP A 44 24.88 1.38 -25.07
N ALA A 45 24.37 0.89 -26.21
CA ALA A 45 23.65 1.73 -27.17
C ALA A 45 22.46 2.46 -26.51
N ALA A 46 21.67 1.74 -25.71
CA ALA A 46 20.54 2.35 -25.00
C ALA A 46 20.98 3.37 -23.95
N ILE A 47 22.04 3.10 -23.18
CA ILE A 47 22.58 4.02 -22.16
C ILE A 47 23.20 5.26 -22.80
N GLU A 48 23.94 5.08 -23.90
CA GLU A 48 24.56 6.17 -24.65
C GLU A 48 23.51 7.15 -25.16
N GLU A 49 22.44 6.64 -25.77
CA GLU A 49 21.31 7.45 -26.24
C GLU A 49 20.68 8.28 -25.11
N LEU A 50 20.39 7.65 -23.96
CA LEU A 50 19.78 8.30 -22.81
C LEU A 50 20.70 9.30 -22.10
N CYS A 51 22.02 9.13 -22.20
CA CYS A 51 22.98 9.94 -21.49
C CYS A 51 23.66 11.01 -22.37
N THR A 52 23.31 11.10 -23.66
CA THR A 52 23.93 12.04 -24.60
C THR A 52 23.74 13.52 -24.19
N ASP A 53 22.60 13.86 -23.62
CA ASP A 53 22.25 15.24 -23.23
C ASP A 53 22.80 15.65 -21.85
N TYR A 54 23.47 14.70 -21.14
CA TYR A 54 24.06 15.00 -19.84
C TYR A 54 25.54 15.37 -19.97
N ASP A 55 26.03 16.27 -19.12
CA ASP A 55 27.46 16.64 -19.04
C ASP A 55 28.29 15.53 -18.37
N VAL A 56 28.41 14.40 -19.06
CA VAL A 56 29.14 13.22 -18.60
C VAL A 56 30.12 12.71 -19.66
N SER A 57 31.27 12.21 -19.22
CA SER A 57 32.22 11.57 -20.13
C SER A 57 31.72 10.20 -20.57
N LEU A 58 31.14 10.10 -21.76
CA LEU A 58 30.63 8.84 -22.33
C LEU A 58 31.69 7.71 -22.35
N SER A 59 32.98 8.05 -22.58
CA SER A 59 34.05 7.06 -22.56
C SER A 59 34.31 6.46 -21.16
N LYS A 60 34.20 7.27 -20.10
CA LYS A 60 34.30 6.79 -18.71
C LYS A 60 33.05 6.00 -18.33
N LEU A 61 31.87 6.47 -18.75
CA LEU A 61 30.59 5.79 -18.50
C LEU A 61 30.59 4.42 -19.16
N LYS A 62 31.00 4.30 -20.42
CA LYS A 62 31.15 3.02 -21.12
C LYS A 62 32.04 2.03 -20.37
N LYS A 63 33.20 2.48 -19.92
CA LYS A 63 34.10 1.63 -19.13
C LYS A 63 33.51 1.17 -17.81
N ALA A 64 32.66 1.99 -17.18
CA ALA A 64 31.96 1.63 -15.95
C ALA A 64 30.85 0.58 -16.24
N CYS A 65 30.07 0.79 -17.29
CA CYS A 65 28.99 -0.14 -17.70
C CYS A 65 29.55 -1.53 -18.05
N LEU A 66 30.66 -1.59 -18.81
CA LEU A 66 31.28 -2.88 -19.22
C LEU A 66 31.91 -3.65 -18.03
N LYS A 67 32.05 -3.03 -16.86
CA LYS A 67 32.49 -3.73 -15.64
C LYS A 67 31.34 -4.31 -14.84
N GLN A 68 30.11 -3.93 -15.12
CA GLN A 68 28.94 -4.46 -14.44
C GLN A 68 28.63 -5.87 -14.99
N PRO A 69 28.24 -6.82 -14.15
CA PRO A 69 27.73 -8.09 -14.63
C PRO A 69 26.40 -7.90 -15.37
N ILE A 70 26.16 -8.66 -16.41
CA ILE A 70 24.83 -8.76 -17.01
C ILE A 70 23.92 -9.52 -16.05
N VAL A 71 22.82 -8.90 -15.66
CA VAL A 71 21.84 -9.47 -14.74
C VAL A 71 20.61 -9.89 -15.53
N THR A 72 20.20 -11.14 -15.39
CA THR A 72 19.03 -11.70 -16.09
C THR A 72 17.71 -11.24 -15.46
N ASP A 73 16.63 -11.27 -16.23
CA ASP A 73 15.29 -10.93 -15.73
C ASP A 73 14.83 -11.88 -14.62
N ASP A 74 15.22 -13.17 -14.67
CA ASP A 74 14.93 -14.13 -13.60
C ASP A 74 15.61 -13.75 -12.28
N TYR A 75 16.84 -13.24 -12.34
CA TYR A 75 17.53 -12.74 -11.16
C TYR A 75 16.83 -11.52 -10.57
N ILE A 76 16.44 -10.57 -11.43
CA ILE A 76 15.72 -9.36 -11.00
C ILE A 76 14.37 -9.72 -10.37
N THR A 77 13.64 -10.66 -10.98
CA THR A 77 12.37 -11.16 -10.45
C THR A 77 12.55 -11.81 -9.08
N SER A 78 13.57 -12.67 -8.94
CA SER A 78 13.91 -13.33 -7.67
C SER A 78 14.31 -12.32 -6.58
N ALA A 79 15.15 -11.34 -6.93
CA ALA A 79 15.55 -10.27 -6.03
C ALA A 79 14.34 -9.42 -5.59
N SER A 80 13.41 -9.14 -6.51
CA SER A 80 12.17 -8.43 -6.21
C SER A 80 11.26 -9.19 -5.24
N HIS A 81 11.21 -10.53 -5.36
CA HIS A 81 10.47 -11.38 -4.42
C HIS A 81 11.11 -11.38 -3.03
N ILE A 82 12.43 -11.47 -2.94
CA ILE A 82 13.16 -11.38 -1.67
C ILE A 82 12.93 -10.00 -1.04
N MET A 83 13.04 -8.93 -1.82
CA MET A 83 12.81 -7.56 -1.35
C MET A 83 11.41 -7.39 -0.78
N LYS A 84 10.39 -7.97 -1.43
CA LYS A 84 9.01 -7.98 -0.94
C LYS A 84 8.87 -8.74 0.37
N ALA A 85 9.52 -9.90 0.51
CA ALA A 85 9.53 -10.67 1.76
C ALA A 85 10.22 -9.88 2.90
N VAL A 86 11.36 -9.23 2.60
CA VAL A 86 12.06 -8.37 3.57
C VAL A 86 11.19 -7.17 3.98
N ALA A 87 10.52 -6.50 3.03
CA ALA A 87 9.60 -5.40 3.35
C ALA A 87 8.48 -5.85 4.29
N SER A 88 7.91 -7.03 4.05
CA SER A 88 6.88 -7.62 4.92
C SER A 88 7.44 -8.00 6.30
N PHE A 89 8.63 -8.59 6.36
CA PHE A 89 9.30 -8.94 7.61
C PHE A 89 9.60 -7.71 8.47
N LEU A 90 10.14 -6.65 7.87
CA LEU A 90 10.41 -5.39 8.58
C LEU A 90 9.16 -4.80 9.24
N CYS A 91 8.01 -4.95 8.59
CA CYS A 91 6.72 -4.55 9.19
C CYS A 91 6.30 -5.45 10.35
N MET A 92 6.46 -6.77 10.21
CA MET A 92 6.05 -7.74 11.22
C MET A 92 6.90 -7.66 12.49
N ASP A 93 8.20 -7.52 12.35
CA ASP A 93 9.17 -7.57 13.46
C ASP A 93 9.33 -6.21 14.16
N ARG A 94 8.54 -5.21 13.77
CA ARG A 94 8.63 -3.84 14.31
C ARG A 94 10.05 -3.24 14.20
N MET A 95 10.91 -3.80 13.36
CA MET A 95 12.29 -3.32 13.18
C MET A 95 12.34 -1.93 12.54
N VAL A 96 11.27 -1.53 11.85
CA VAL A 96 11.08 -0.15 11.39
C VAL A 96 10.50 0.69 12.53
N SER A 97 11.19 0.71 13.66
CA SER A 97 10.82 1.56 14.80
C SER A 97 11.13 3.04 14.57
N LEU A 98 11.68 3.39 13.42
CA LEU A 98 12.05 4.76 13.09
C LEU A 98 10.86 5.73 13.13
N HIS A 99 9.64 5.23 13.06
CA HIS A 99 8.44 6.07 13.03
C HIS A 99 7.27 5.53 13.86
N GLN A 100 7.52 4.66 14.85
CA GLN A 100 6.51 4.35 15.87
C GLN A 100 5.99 5.59 16.62
N GLN A 101 6.65 6.73 16.41
CA GLN A 101 6.26 8.01 17.00
C GLN A 101 5.43 8.89 16.04
N GLU A 102 5.27 8.52 14.79
CA GLU A 102 4.44 9.32 13.89
C GLU A 102 2.96 9.08 14.17
N LEU A 103 2.32 10.10 14.66
CA LEU A 103 0.90 10.12 15.02
C LEU A 103 -0.05 9.54 13.95
N PRO A 104 0.16 9.77 12.64
CA PRO A 104 -0.67 9.16 11.60
C PRO A 104 -0.67 7.62 11.62
N VAL A 105 0.49 7.00 11.85
CA VAL A 105 0.63 5.54 11.91
C VAL A 105 -0.07 4.97 13.13
N GLN A 106 0.06 5.63 14.28
CA GLN A 106 -0.62 5.22 15.51
C GLN A 106 -2.14 5.32 15.37
N ILE A 107 -2.64 6.39 14.77
CA ILE A 107 -4.07 6.58 14.51
C ILE A 107 -4.59 5.50 13.56
N ASP A 108 -3.88 5.19 12.47
CA ASP A 108 -4.28 4.12 11.55
C ASP A 108 -4.33 2.76 12.26
N GLY A 109 -3.30 2.40 13.01
CA GLY A 109 -3.26 1.17 13.79
C GLY A 109 -4.42 1.05 14.78
N TYR A 110 -4.75 2.14 15.48
CA TYR A 110 -5.89 2.18 16.38
C TYR A 110 -7.22 1.97 15.63
N ILE A 111 -7.42 2.68 14.51
CA ILE A 111 -8.65 2.53 13.71
C ILE A 111 -8.78 1.09 13.18
N GLN A 112 -7.70 0.50 12.66
CA GLN A 112 -7.69 -0.87 12.16
C GLN A 112 -8.03 -1.91 13.25
N ALA A 113 -7.62 -1.66 14.49
CA ALA A 113 -7.91 -2.54 15.61
C ALA A 113 -9.35 -2.41 16.13
N HIS A 114 -9.94 -1.20 16.02
CA HIS A 114 -11.20 -0.84 16.69
C HIS A 114 -12.34 -0.42 15.77
N PHE A 115 -12.21 -0.52 14.43
CA PHE A 115 -13.23 0.02 13.50
C PHE A 115 -14.60 -0.65 13.62
N THR A 116 -14.68 -1.85 14.22
CA THR A 116 -15.96 -2.53 14.50
C THR A 116 -16.62 -2.11 15.81
N GLU A 117 -15.90 -1.34 16.63
CA GLU A 117 -16.39 -0.80 17.89
C GLU A 117 -17.05 0.57 17.65
N ASP A 118 -17.65 1.12 18.71
CA ASP A 118 -18.28 2.44 18.64
C ASP A 118 -17.23 3.57 18.75
N ILE A 119 -16.42 3.69 17.69
CA ILE A 119 -15.42 4.76 17.58
C ILE A 119 -15.87 5.84 16.61
N ASP A 120 -15.54 7.08 16.95
CA ASP A 120 -15.77 8.26 16.12
C ASP A 120 -14.56 9.22 16.16
N ALA A 121 -14.65 10.31 15.38
CA ALA A 121 -13.59 11.30 15.35
C ALA A 121 -13.33 11.99 16.70
N VAL A 122 -14.34 12.01 17.59
CA VAL A 122 -14.19 12.62 18.92
C VAL A 122 -13.42 11.71 19.84
N SER A 123 -13.82 10.43 19.92
CA SER A 123 -13.17 9.43 20.75
C SER A 123 -11.72 9.21 20.33
N ILE A 124 -11.44 9.17 19.02
CA ILE A 124 -10.07 9.06 18.47
C ILE A 124 -9.24 10.29 18.86
N ALA A 125 -9.75 11.50 18.66
CA ALA A 125 -9.05 12.73 19.01
C ALA A 125 -8.72 12.78 20.52
N MET A 126 -9.66 12.36 21.37
CA MET A 126 -9.45 12.25 22.81
C MET A 126 -8.40 11.19 23.17
N HIS A 127 -8.45 10.00 22.55
CA HIS A 127 -7.51 8.92 22.80
C HIS A 127 -6.05 9.35 22.51
N PHE A 128 -5.83 10.10 21.44
CA PHE A 128 -4.50 10.59 21.05
C PHE A 128 -4.16 11.98 21.62
N HIS A 129 -5.02 12.56 22.44
CA HIS A 129 -4.83 13.90 23.04
C HIS A 129 -4.56 15.00 22.00
N ILE A 130 -5.26 14.96 20.87
CA ILE A 130 -5.15 15.94 19.78
C ILE A 130 -6.47 16.65 19.52
N GLY A 131 -6.39 17.84 18.93
CA GLY A 131 -7.60 18.56 18.46
C GLY A 131 -8.22 17.90 17.23
N LYS A 132 -9.55 18.02 17.07
CA LYS A 132 -10.28 17.49 15.89
C LYS A 132 -9.70 18.02 14.57
N THR A 133 -9.31 19.29 14.50
CA THR A 133 -8.69 19.89 13.31
C THR A 133 -7.45 19.11 12.88
N LYS A 134 -6.55 18.82 13.85
CA LYS A 134 -5.34 18.04 13.58
C LYS A 134 -5.64 16.63 13.11
N LEU A 135 -6.65 15.98 13.70
CA LEU A 135 -7.10 14.66 13.26
C LEU A 135 -7.64 14.69 11.82
N TYR A 136 -8.41 15.71 11.45
CA TYR A 136 -8.91 15.86 10.07
C TYR A 136 -7.80 16.13 9.05
N GLU A 137 -6.79 16.93 9.41
CA GLU A 137 -5.61 17.15 8.57
C GLU A 137 -4.88 15.83 8.31
N ILE A 138 -4.63 15.05 9.38
CA ILE A 138 -3.98 13.74 9.28
C ILE A 138 -4.80 12.80 8.39
N ALA A 139 -6.12 12.71 8.60
CA ALA A 139 -6.98 11.87 7.80
C ALA A 139 -6.95 12.26 6.32
N LYS A 140 -7.01 13.56 6.03
CA LYS A 140 -6.97 14.06 4.65
C LYS A 140 -5.64 13.77 3.96
N GLN A 141 -4.53 13.88 4.69
CA GLN A 141 -3.19 13.58 4.17
C GLN A 141 -2.97 12.06 3.98
N SER A 142 -3.39 11.25 4.95
CA SER A 142 -3.13 9.81 4.96
C SER A 142 -4.09 9.00 4.10
N TYR A 143 -5.38 9.38 4.08
CA TYR A 143 -6.44 8.60 3.42
C TYR A 143 -7.11 9.33 2.24
N GLY A 144 -6.87 10.62 2.07
CA GLY A 144 -7.56 11.46 1.09
C GLY A 144 -9.02 11.79 1.42
N ILE A 145 -9.57 11.18 2.49
CA ILE A 145 -10.97 11.28 2.97
C ILE A 145 -11.02 11.58 4.46
N GLY A 146 -12.21 11.86 4.98
CA GLY A 146 -12.40 12.08 6.41
C GLY A 146 -12.41 10.78 7.23
N ILE A 147 -12.12 10.89 8.55
CA ILE A 147 -12.06 9.74 9.47
C ILE A 147 -13.35 8.89 9.45
N ALA A 148 -14.51 9.54 9.54
CA ALA A 148 -15.79 8.83 9.55
C ALA A 148 -16.05 8.07 8.25
N GLU A 149 -15.61 8.60 7.11
CA GLU A 149 -15.70 7.94 5.82
C GLU A 149 -14.72 6.76 5.76
N TYR A 150 -13.50 6.94 6.24
CA TYR A 150 -12.52 5.87 6.29
C TYR A 150 -12.99 4.68 7.14
N ILE A 151 -13.55 4.93 8.34
CA ILE A 151 -14.13 3.89 9.18
C ILE A 151 -15.27 3.17 8.45
N ARG A 152 -16.18 3.92 7.78
CA ARG A 152 -17.24 3.31 6.98
C ARG A 152 -16.72 2.39 5.89
N GLN A 153 -15.67 2.81 5.16
CA GLN A 153 -15.06 1.98 4.12
C GLN A 153 -14.50 0.67 4.69
N LEU A 154 -13.79 0.71 5.83
CA LEU A 154 -13.27 -0.48 6.49
C LEU A 154 -14.39 -1.44 6.90
N ARG A 155 -15.48 -0.92 7.48
CA ARG A 155 -16.66 -1.70 7.84
C ARG A 155 -17.30 -2.37 6.63
N ILE A 156 -17.41 -1.66 5.52
CA ILE A 156 -17.96 -2.22 4.27
C ILE A 156 -17.02 -3.25 3.66
N GLU A 157 -15.71 -3.07 3.69
CA GLU A 157 -14.77 -4.09 3.23
C GLU A 157 -14.86 -5.37 4.08
N LYS A 158 -15.03 -5.27 5.40
CA LYS A 158 -15.32 -6.42 6.26
C LYS A 158 -16.65 -7.09 5.87
N ALA A 159 -17.69 -6.29 5.64
CA ALA A 159 -19.01 -6.80 5.25
C ALA A 159 -18.97 -7.56 3.92
N LYS A 160 -18.22 -7.08 2.92
CA LYS A 160 -18.01 -7.77 1.64
C LYS A 160 -17.42 -9.17 1.86
N LYS A 161 -16.39 -9.29 2.69
CA LYS A 161 -15.78 -10.58 3.04
C LYS A 161 -16.78 -11.53 3.71
N LEU A 162 -17.50 -11.05 4.74
CA LEU A 162 -18.49 -11.88 5.43
C LEU A 162 -19.62 -12.32 4.50
N LEU A 163 -20.05 -11.47 3.57
CA LEU A 163 -21.10 -11.80 2.60
C LEU A 163 -20.68 -12.89 1.62
N THR A 164 -19.40 -12.99 1.27
CA THR A 164 -18.87 -13.96 0.30
C THR A 164 -18.34 -15.24 0.94
N GLU A 165 -17.83 -15.16 2.17
CA GLU A 165 -17.16 -16.28 2.83
C GLU A 165 -18.03 -16.99 3.87
N GLN A 166 -19.06 -16.31 4.41
CA GLN A 166 -19.89 -16.84 5.51
C GLN A 166 -21.39 -16.77 5.16
N ASN A 167 -21.81 -17.70 4.30
CA ASN A 167 -23.20 -17.74 3.79
C ASN A 167 -24.26 -18.00 4.86
N GLN A 168 -23.89 -18.58 6.01
CA GLN A 168 -24.77 -18.86 7.13
C GLN A 168 -25.17 -17.62 7.94
N LEU A 169 -24.39 -16.54 7.90
CA LEU A 169 -24.71 -15.33 8.64
C LEU A 169 -25.87 -14.57 8.00
N SER A 170 -26.83 -14.16 8.80
CA SER A 170 -27.87 -13.21 8.39
C SER A 170 -27.29 -11.82 8.13
N LEU A 171 -28.00 -11.00 7.37
CA LEU A 171 -27.59 -9.62 7.14
C LEU A 171 -27.57 -8.80 8.44
N ALA A 172 -28.45 -9.13 9.41
CA ALA A 172 -28.46 -8.48 10.71
C ALA A 172 -27.18 -8.79 11.52
N GLU A 173 -26.77 -10.07 11.54
CA GLU A 173 -25.53 -10.47 12.20
C GLU A 173 -24.32 -9.79 11.55
N ILE A 174 -24.24 -9.78 10.21
CA ILE A 174 -23.15 -9.07 9.49
C ILE A 174 -23.14 -7.58 9.83
N THR A 175 -24.33 -6.95 9.95
CA THR A 175 -24.42 -5.53 10.37
C THR A 175 -23.72 -5.30 11.70
N CYS A 176 -24.04 -6.13 12.71
CA CYS A 176 -23.44 -6.06 14.04
C CYS A 176 -21.92 -6.35 14.02
N GLU A 177 -21.53 -7.44 13.33
CA GLU A 177 -20.11 -7.86 13.20
C GLU A 177 -19.23 -6.80 12.54
N CYS A 178 -19.82 -5.98 11.68
CA CYS A 178 -19.12 -4.86 11.02
C CYS A 178 -19.14 -3.57 11.84
N GLY A 179 -19.79 -3.53 13.01
CA GLY A 179 -19.85 -2.37 13.89
C GLY A 179 -20.86 -1.32 13.47
N PHE A 180 -21.93 -1.70 12.74
CA PHE A 180 -23.06 -0.80 12.49
C PHE A 180 -24.15 -1.01 13.53
N ASN A 181 -24.59 0.08 14.16
CA ASN A 181 -25.63 0.05 15.18
C ASN A 181 -27.06 0.09 14.57
N ASP A 182 -27.19 0.45 13.29
CA ASP A 182 -28.47 0.52 12.58
C ASP A 182 -28.42 -0.25 11.27
N TYR A 183 -29.35 -1.18 11.11
CA TYR A 183 -29.46 -2.05 9.94
C TYR A 183 -29.78 -1.28 8.65
N ASN A 184 -30.70 -0.32 8.71
CA ASN A 184 -31.10 0.44 7.52
C ASN A 184 -29.99 1.37 7.07
N TYR A 185 -29.26 1.95 8.02
CA TYR A 185 -28.07 2.75 7.75
C TYR A 185 -26.98 1.90 7.10
N PHE A 186 -26.73 0.69 7.61
CA PHE A 186 -25.79 -0.26 6.96
C PHE A 186 -26.14 -0.52 5.50
N ILE A 187 -27.41 -0.88 5.20
CA ILE A 187 -27.89 -1.13 3.83
C ILE A 187 -27.63 0.08 2.93
N THR A 188 -27.93 1.28 3.43
CA THR A 188 -27.75 2.54 2.68
C THR A 188 -26.26 2.80 2.37
N VAL A 189 -25.40 2.69 3.38
CA VAL A 189 -23.96 2.90 3.24
C VAL A 189 -23.34 1.84 2.34
N PHE A 190 -23.71 0.56 2.50
CA PHE A 190 -23.22 -0.51 1.68
C PHE A 190 -23.56 -0.29 0.20
N LYS A 191 -24.83 0.01 -0.10
CA LYS A 191 -25.27 0.30 -1.47
C LYS A 191 -24.57 1.54 -2.05
N HIS A 192 -24.35 2.58 -1.24
CA HIS A 192 -23.66 3.79 -1.68
C HIS A 192 -22.19 3.50 -2.09
N ILE A 193 -21.49 2.69 -1.33
CA ILE A 193 -20.06 2.38 -1.57
C ILE A 193 -19.89 1.32 -2.66
N THR A 194 -20.75 0.30 -2.71
CA THR A 194 -20.59 -0.85 -3.62
C THR A 194 -21.43 -0.76 -4.89
N GLY A 195 -22.38 0.17 -4.95
CA GLY A 195 -23.35 0.30 -6.05
C GLY A 195 -24.55 -0.66 -5.96
N THR A 196 -24.49 -1.70 -5.12
CA THR A 196 -25.53 -2.73 -5.00
C THR A 196 -25.91 -3.02 -3.54
N PRO A 197 -27.18 -3.40 -3.24
CA PRO A 197 -27.56 -3.79 -1.87
C PRO A 197 -26.82 -5.05 -1.42
N PRO A 198 -26.59 -5.25 -0.09
CA PRO A 198 -25.87 -6.40 0.45
C PRO A 198 -26.46 -7.76 0.04
N LYS A 199 -27.79 -7.87 -0.02
CA LYS A 199 -28.48 -9.09 -0.44
C LYS A 199 -28.15 -9.45 -1.89
N THR A 200 -28.20 -8.49 -2.79
CA THR A 200 -27.86 -8.65 -4.22
C THR A 200 -26.38 -8.95 -4.39
N TYR A 201 -25.53 -8.26 -3.62
CA TYR A 201 -24.09 -8.51 -3.61
C TYR A 201 -23.76 -9.95 -3.24
N ARG A 202 -24.36 -10.50 -2.17
CA ARG A 202 -24.20 -11.91 -1.78
C ARG A 202 -24.59 -12.88 -2.90
N GLN A 203 -25.69 -12.61 -3.61
CA GLN A 203 -26.18 -13.48 -4.69
C GLN A 203 -25.26 -13.56 -5.91
N GLN A 204 -24.36 -12.62 -6.08
CA GLN A 204 -23.38 -12.61 -7.18
C GLN A 204 -22.22 -13.60 -6.93
N PHE A 205 -22.07 -14.10 -5.70
CA PHE A 205 -20.97 -14.99 -5.30
C PHE A 205 -21.47 -16.35 -4.77
N LEU A 206 -22.78 -16.60 -4.84
CA LEU A 206 -23.40 -17.91 -4.59
C LEU A 206 -23.61 -18.66 -5.91
#